data_d4e721a19dab50c146666ce885f8bc4c
#
_entry.id   d4e721a19dab50c146666ce885f8bc4c
#
_cell.length_a   1.000
_cell.length_b   1.000
_cell.length_c   1.000
_cell.angle_alpha   90.00
_cell.angle_beta   90.00
_cell.angle_gamma   90.00
#
_symmetry.space_group_name_H-M   'P 1'
#
loop_
_entity.id
_entity.type
_entity.pdbx_description
1 polymer ?
#
loop_
_entity_poly.entity_id
_entity_poly.type
_entity_poly.pdbx_seq_one_letter_code
_entity_poly.pdbx_strand_id
1 'polypeptide(L)'
;MAIKGSLKEASLPDVLQLLALGQKTGCLSIADRSNFGYIYFDKGRISYASIVNRRDRLGDILVKHEKITQEQLDAAIHRQAKERTKKLGEILVMQNVLTQQELERYMRMQIEESVYYLFTWTQGTFNFEADVRPEQQDFLVSINPESLLLEGARRVDEWGLIEKKIPSFDLIFVVDRDRLAISDAKLTEVQDRLLPLLDGSRDVNQVIEDSGLGEFEVGKALYGLVTAGFLHRAGRTASAEDVKMTDARVEEHRNLGIAFYKTGMLDEAAREFRRVAELRASDANAHFFIGLVALKQARWREAMEALRLAAERGGSRPAVLHNLGLAYEQVGRLEDAEAAYSEAATRARTDPRVYVGWGIVALKQGDHASAAGRLDRAKELFAAKVPPIWFWARALVAASAGDFETAERVAVQAVETHPHNGVLRNNLAVLHELAGALPQAEELARAALQDEPSLPQLSKNLGDLAYRGSRYDEAWALYQRAIELSPELGDDVYFKLGNIAYKRNERDQASELWRRALELNPKHELVKANLDTLSSLS
;
A
#
# COMPACT_ATOMS: atom_id res chain seq x y z
N MET A 1 -7.78 1.66 -11.27
CA MET A 1 -8.95 0.81 -10.90
C MET A 1 -8.41 -0.33 -10.05
N ALA A 2 -8.80 -0.42 -8.78
CA ALA A 2 -8.40 -1.52 -7.91
C ALA A 2 -9.40 -2.68 -8.09
N ILE A 3 -8.90 -3.91 -8.29
CA ILE A 3 -9.70 -5.13 -8.36
C ILE A 3 -9.39 -5.91 -7.08
N LYS A 4 -10.39 -6.08 -6.22
CA LYS A 4 -10.28 -6.83 -4.96
C LYS A 4 -11.27 -7.99 -4.97
N GLY A 5 -10.89 -9.10 -4.34
CA GLY A 5 -11.75 -10.25 -4.23
C GLY A 5 -11.22 -11.35 -3.31
N SER A 6 -11.98 -12.44 -3.23
CA SER A 6 -11.60 -13.64 -2.50
C SER A 6 -11.21 -14.76 -3.48
N LEU A 7 -10.16 -15.51 -3.14
CA LEU A 7 -9.73 -16.68 -3.92
C LEU A 7 -10.77 -17.82 -3.93
N LYS A 8 -11.76 -17.76 -3.02
CA LYS A 8 -12.91 -18.67 -3.03
C LYS A 8 -13.91 -18.35 -4.14
N GLU A 9 -14.01 -17.08 -4.54
CA GLU A 9 -14.97 -16.60 -5.54
C GLU A 9 -14.35 -16.56 -6.95
N ALA A 10 -13.06 -16.21 -7.02
CA ALA A 10 -12.28 -16.21 -8.26
C ALA A 10 -10.92 -16.84 -7.98
N SER A 11 -10.62 -17.97 -8.64
CA SER A 11 -9.33 -18.64 -8.47
C SER A 11 -8.18 -17.79 -8.99
N LEU A 12 -6.97 -17.97 -8.46
CA LEU A 12 -5.81 -17.23 -8.94
C LEU A 12 -5.57 -17.38 -10.45
N PRO A 13 -5.69 -18.58 -11.06
CA PRO A 13 -5.66 -18.74 -12.52
C PRO A 13 -6.64 -17.84 -13.27
N ASP A 14 -7.88 -17.72 -12.81
CA ASP A 14 -8.91 -16.89 -13.45
C ASP A 14 -8.53 -15.40 -13.37
N VAL A 15 -8.02 -14.96 -12.20
CA VAL A 15 -7.54 -13.58 -12.01
C VAL A 15 -6.36 -13.28 -12.93
N LEU A 16 -5.38 -14.20 -13.05
CA LEU A 16 -4.23 -14.01 -13.96
C LEU A 16 -4.69 -13.90 -15.41
N GLN A 17 -5.63 -14.75 -15.83
CA GLN A 17 -6.18 -14.72 -17.19
C GLN A 17 -6.92 -13.41 -17.47
N LEU A 18 -7.72 -12.91 -16.52
CA LEU A 18 -8.41 -11.62 -16.62
C LEU A 18 -7.41 -10.47 -16.81
N LEU A 19 -6.34 -10.44 -16.01
CA LEU A 19 -5.31 -9.41 -16.08
C LEU A 19 -4.50 -9.49 -17.40
N ALA A 20 -4.23 -10.71 -17.87
CA ALA A 20 -3.55 -10.96 -19.14
C ALA A 20 -4.38 -10.48 -20.34
N LEU A 21 -5.66 -10.92 -20.44
CA LEU A 21 -6.57 -10.51 -21.51
C LEU A 21 -6.83 -9.00 -21.49
N GLY A 22 -6.94 -8.42 -20.30
CA GLY A 22 -7.12 -6.97 -20.12
C GLY A 22 -5.84 -6.16 -20.33
N GLN A 23 -4.71 -6.78 -20.69
CA GLN A 23 -3.39 -6.15 -20.88
C GLN A 23 -3.04 -5.20 -19.72
N LYS A 24 -3.33 -5.61 -18.48
CA LYS A 24 -3.15 -4.77 -17.31
C LYS A 24 -1.66 -4.63 -16.94
N THR A 25 -1.30 -3.44 -16.46
CA THR A 25 0.00 -3.15 -15.82
C THR A 25 -0.28 -2.80 -14.37
N GLY A 26 0.47 -3.41 -13.42
CA GLY A 26 0.28 -3.18 -11.99
C GLY A 26 0.77 -4.35 -11.14
N CYS A 27 0.41 -4.33 -9.86
CA CYS A 27 0.76 -5.35 -8.87
C CYS A 27 -0.49 -6.09 -8.37
N LEU A 28 -0.49 -7.41 -8.51
CA LEU A 28 -1.45 -8.31 -7.89
C LEU A 28 -0.86 -8.82 -6.58
N SER A 29 -1.44 -8.44 -5.47
CA SER A 29 -1.10 -8.92 -4.11
C SER A 29 -2.06 -10.01 -3.69
N ILE A 30 -1.55 -11.09 -3.14
CA ILE A 30 -2.32 -12.27 -2.71
C ILE A 30 -1.98 -12.57 -1.26
N ALA A 31 -2.98 -12.80 -0.43
CA ALA A 31 -2.83 -13.17 0.97
C ALA A 31 -3.63 -14.43 1.29
N ASP A 32 -2.98 -15.43 1.87
CA ASP A 32 -3.63 -16.61 2.43
C ASP A 32 -3.11 -16.87 3.86
N ARG A 33 -3.98 -16.69 4.86
CA ARG A 33 -3.65 -16.81 6.30
C ARG A 33 -2.45 -15.92 6.69
N SER A 34 -1.30 -16.53 6.99
CA SER A 34 -0.04 -15.86 7.31
C SER A 34 0.91 -15.74 6.13
N ASN A 35 0.49 -16.15 4.94
CA ASN A 35 1.31 -16.08 3.74
C ASN A 35 0.93 -14.90 2.87
N PHE A 36 1.92 -14.27 2.25
CA PHE A 36 1.74 -13.15 1.35
C PHE A 36 2.64 -13.28 0.12
N GLY A 37 2.05 -13.07 -1.05
CA GLY A 37 2.76 -13.07 -2.31
C GLY A 37 2.27 -11.96 -3.22
N TYR A 38 3.07 -11.63 -4.22
CA TYR A 38 2.73 -10.62 -5.21
C TYR A 38 3.27 -10.96 -6.58
N ILE A 39 2.50 -10.55 -7.61
CA ILE A 39 2.82 -10.75 -9.02
C ILE A 39 2.71 -9.39 -9.72
N TYR A 40 3.79 -8.95 -10.36
CA TYR A 40 3.78 -7.74 -11.17
C TYR A 40 3.49 -8.06 -12.62
N PHE A 41 2.64 -7.24 -13.22
CA PHE A 41 2.25 -7.31 -14.61
C PHE A 41 2.77 -6.09 -15.39
N ASP A 42 3.21 -6.33 -16.61
CA ASP A 42 3.45 -5.30 -17.60
C ASP A 42 2.71 -5.66 -18.89
N LYS A 43 1.70 -4.88 -19.25
CA LYS A 43 0.82 -5.11 -20.42
C LYS A 43 0.29 -6.55 -20.51
N GLY A 44 -0.19 -7.07 -19.37
CA GLY A 44 -0.76 -8.40 -19.27
C GLY A 44 0.25 -9.55 -19.16
N ARG A 45 1.55 -9.27 -19.17
CA ARG A 45 2.62 -10.27 -19.01
C ARG A 45 3.20 -10.19 -17.61
N ILE A 46 3.54 -11.33 -17.03
CA ILE A 46 4.19 -11.38 -15.72
C ILE A 46 5.64 -10.92 -15.87
N SER A 47 6.01 -9.89 -15.12
CA SER A 47 7.34 -9.31 -15.10
C SER A 47 8.15 -9.69 -13.86
N TYR A 48 7.48 -9.97 -12.75
CA TYR A 48 8.08 -10.41 -11.49
C TYR A 48 7.06 -11.09 -10.60
N ALA A 49 7.48 -12.04 -9.78
CA ALA A 49 6.67 -12.62 -8.71
C ALA A 49 7.56 -12.99 -7.52
N SER A 50 7.00 -12.90 -6.31
CA SER A 50 7.70 -13.30 -5.09
C SER A 50 6.71 -13.61 -3.96
N ILE A 51 7.17 -14.42 -3.01
CA ILE A 51 6.43 -14.79 -1.79
C ILE A 51 7.27 -14.35 -0.60
N VAL A 52 6.63 -13.60 0.30
CA VAL A 52 7.29 -13.09 1.52
C VAL A 52 7.61 -14.26 2.45
N ASN A 53 8.76 -14.18 3.10
CA ASN A 53 9.30 -15.20 4.01
C ASN A 53 9.68 -16.54 3.37
N ARG A 54 9.58 -16.68 2.04
CA ARG A 54 10.07 -17.85 1.34
C ARG A 54 11.57 -17.75 1.05
N ARG A 55 12.30 -18.86 1.23
CA ARG A 55 13.75 -18.91 1.09
C ARG A 55 14.28 -19.11 -0.33
N ASP A 56 13.42 -19.28 -1.34
CA ASP A 56 13.82 -19.49 -2.75
C ASP A 56 14.40 -18.21 -3.38
N ARG A 57 15.52 -17.74 -2.85
CA ARG A 57 16.23 -16.58 -3.39
C ARG A 57 17.05 -17.01 -4.61
N LEU A 58 17.30 -16.09 -5.52
CA LEU A 58 18.10 -16.34 -6.73
C LEU A 58 19.45 -17.00 -6.40
N GLY A 59 20.13 -16.55 -5.34
CA GLY A 59 21.39 -17.12 -4.90
C GLY A 59 21.27 -18.60 -4.52
N ASP A 60 20.23 -18.96 -3.77
CA ASP A 60 19.99 -20.33 -3.35
C ASP A 60 19.69 -21.24 -4.56
N ILE A 61 18.90 -20.74 -5.51
CA ILE A 61 18.60 -21.45 -6.77
C ILE A 61 19.88 -21.68 -7.58
N LEU A 62 20.75 -20.69 -7.68
CA LEU A 62 22.01 -20.80 -8.44
C LEU A 62 22.99 -21.81 -7.82
N VAL A 63 23.12 -21.82 -6.49
CA VAL A 63 23.93 -22.82 -5.77
C VAL A 63 23.34 -24.21 -5.94
N LYS A 64 22.02 -24.35 -5.79
CA LYS A 64 21.30 -25.59 -5.95
C LYS A 64 21.49 -26.23 -7.34
N HIS A 65 21.54 -25.41 -8.38
CA HIS A 65 21.80 -25.86 -9.76
C HIS A 65 23.28 -25.91 -10.12
N GLU A 66 24.19 -25.85 -9.11
CA GLU A 66 25.66 -25.95 -9.28
C GLU A 66 26.22 -24.90 -10.26
N LYS A 67 25.54 -23.76 -10.41
CA LYS A 67 25.99 -22.67 -11.27
C LYS A 67 27.00 -21.76 -10.59
N ILE A 68 26.87 -21.63 -9.27
CA ILE A 68 27.83 -20.92 -8.43
C ILE A 68 28.11 -21.78 -7.18
N THR A 69 29.25 -21.60 -6.56
CA THR A 69 29.55 -22.18 -5.26
C THR A 69 29.02 -21.33 -4.13
N GLN A 70 28.87 -21.90 -2.95
CA GLN A 70 28.48 -21.15 -1.74
C GLN A 70 29.45 -20.00 -1.46
N GLU A 71 30.74 -20.22 -1.65
CA GLU A 71 31.77 -19.19 -1.47
C GLU A 71 31.60 -18.01 -2.42
N GLN A 72 31.24 -18.29 -3.68
CA GLN A 72 30.95 -17.25 -4.67
C GLN A 72 29.69 -16.47 -4.31
N LEU A 73 28.65 -17.13 -3.80
CA LEU A 73 27.44 -16.49 -3.30
C LEU A 73 27.76 -15.56 -2.14
N ASP A 74 28.50 -16.04 -1.13
CA ASP A 74 28.86 -15.26 0.05
C ASP A 74 29.72 -14.04 -0.30
N ALA A 75 30.66 -14.20 -1.22
CA ALA A 75 31.45 -13.08 -1.74
C ALA A 75 30.61 -12.04 -2.46
N ALA A 76 29.61 -12.47 -3.26
CA ALA A 76 28.70 -11.57 -3.96
C ALA A 76 27.76 -10.85 -2.99
N ILE A 77 27.25 -11.51 -1.96
CA ILE A 77 26.43 -10.90 -0.89
C ILE A 77 27.24 -9.85 -0.12
N HIS A 78 28.49 -10.16 0.26
CA HIS A 78 29.38 -9.21 0.92
C HIS A 78 29.64 -7.96 0.06
N ARG A 79 29.77 -8.13 -1.26
CA ARG A 79 29.93 -7.02 -2.19
C ARG A 79 28.63 -6.21 -2.31
N GLN A 80 27.48 -6.86 -2.37
CA GLN A 80 26.17 -6.21 -2.40
C GLN A 80 25.93 -5.33 -1.16
N ALA A 81 26.37 -5.78 0.00
CA ALA A 81 26.26 -5.02 1.26
C ALA A 81 27.05 -3.70 1.21
N LYS A 82 28.16 -3.67 0.45
CA LYS A 82 28.99 -2.47 0.23
C LYS A 82 28.46 -1.61 -0.92
N GLU A 83 28.00 -2.22 -2.01
CA GLU A 83 27.46 -1.56 -3.20
C GLU A 83 25.93 -1.68 -3.23
N ARG A 84 25.25 -0.99 -2.31
CA ARG A 84 23.78 -1.13 -2.05
C ARG A 84 22.89 -0.83 -3.27
N THR A 85 23.41 -0.20 -4.29
CA THR A 85 22.69 0.12 -5.55
C THR A 85 22.66 -1.04 -6.53
N LYS A 86 23.54 -2.06 -6.37
CA LYS A 86 23.63 -3.20 -7.28
C LYS A 86 22.96 -4.44 -6.72
N LYS A 87 22.33 -5.21 -7.61
CA LYS A 87 21.67 -6.47 -7.25
C LYS A 87 22.66 -7.64 -7.32
N LEU A 88 22.33 -8.71 -6.60
CA LEU A 88 23.15 -9.93 -6.56
C LEU A 88 23.43 -10.49 -7.98
N GLY A 89 22.40 -10.58 -8.82
CA GLY A 89 22.55 -11.06 -10.21
C GLY A 89 23.49 -10.21 -11.05
N GLU A 90 23.40 -8.88 -10.94
CA GLU A 90 24.31 -7.96 -11.62
C GLU A 90 25.76 -8.13 -11.18
N ILE A 91 25.97 -8.29 -9.87
CA ILE A 91 27.29 -8.51 -9.30
C ILE A 91 27.90 -9.80 -9.84
N LEU A 92 27.11 -10.88 -9.90
CA LEU A 92 27.56 -12.17 -10.44
C LEU A 92 27.91 -12.08 -11.95
N VAL A 93 27.11 -11.36 -12.74
CA VAL A 93 27.42 -11.12 -14.16
C VAL A 93 28.66 -10.25 -14.31
N MET A 94 28.79 -9.18 -13.54
CA MET A 94 30.00 -8.32 -13.56
C MET A 94 31.28 -9.07 -13.15
N GLN A 95 31.17 -10.10 -12.33
CA GLN A 95 32.27 -10.96 -11.94
C GLN A 95 32.55 -12.09 -12.96
N ASN A 96 31.83 -12.13 -14.09
CA ASN A 96 31.85 -13.21 -15.07
C ASN A 96 31.58 -14.61 -14.48
N VAL A 97 30.84 -14.68 -13.38
CA VAL A 97 30.40 -15.93 -12.76
C VAL A 97 29.17 -16.48 -13.46
N LEU A 98 28.32 -15.57 -13.97
CA LEU A 98 27.13 -15.88 -14.78
C LEU A 98 27.14 -15.05 -16.06
N THR A 99 26.57 -15.61 -17.12
CA THR A 99 26.20 -14.85 -18.32
C THR A 99 24.82 -14.17 -18.09
N GLN A 100 24.54 -13.13 -18.86
CA GLN A 100 23.25 -12.45 -18.85
C GLN A 100 22.09 -13.41 -19.17
N GLN A 101 22.30 -14.33 -20.13
CA GLN A 101 21.28 -15.31 -20.52
C GLN A 101 21.00 -16.33 -19.41
N GLU A 102 22.01 -16.77 -18.68
CA GLU A 102 21.84 -17.64 -17.52
C GLU A 102 21.08 -16.93 -16.40
N LEU A 103 21.43 -15.66 -16.11
CA LEU A 103 20.70 -14.86 -15.13
C LEU A 103 19.21 -14.77 -15.48
N GLU A 104 18.87 -14.42 -16.72
CA GLU A 104 17.48 -14.34 -17.18
C GLU A 104 16.76 -15.69 -17.07
N ARG A 105 17.44 -16.79 -17.39
CA ARG A 105 16.88 -18.15 -17.28
C ARG A 105 16.55 -18.49 -15.82
N TYR A 106 17.44 -18.22 -14.88
CA TYR A 106 17.22 -18.55 -13.47
C TYR A 106 16.25 -17.60 -12.80
N MET A 107 16.20 -16.33 -13.20
CA MET A 107 15.16 -15.40 -12.77
C MET A 107 13.78 -15.83 -13.27
N ARG A 108 13.67 -16.28 -14.53
CA ARG A 108 12.42 -16.84 -15.05
C ARG A 108 11.98 -18.04 -14.24
N MET A 109 12.86 -18.98 -13.95
CA MET A 109 12.59 -20.17 -13.13
C MET A 109 12.09 -19.78 -11.73
N GLN A 110 12.73 -18.82 -11.07
CA GLN A 110 12.31 -18.31 -9.76
C GLN A 110 10.89 -17.74 -9.79
N ILE A 111 10.58 -16.95 -10.82
CA ILE A 111 9.25 -16.35 -10.99
C ILE A 111 8.19 -17.44 -11.24
N GLU A 112 8.48 -18.39 -12.13
CA GLU A 112 7.58 -19.51 -12.46
C GLU A 112 7.28 -20.35 -11.22
N GLU A 113 8.28 -20.73 -10.44
CA GLU A 113 8.11 -21.48 -9.18
C GLU A 113 7.29 -20.69 -8.14
N SER A 114 7.51 -19.39 -8.04
CA SER A 114 6.69 -18.54 -7.16
C SER A 114 5.23 -18.51 -7.58
N VAL A 115 4.94 -18.41 -8.88
CA VAL A 115 3.57 -18.42 -9.40
C VAL A 115 2.92 -19.80 -9.21
N TYR A 116 3.63 -20.89 -9.46
CA TYR A 116 3.12 -22.23 -9.23
C TYR A 116 2.77 -22.49 -7.77
N TYR A 117 3.57 -22.01 -6.85
CA TYR A 117 3.25 -22.11 -5.43
C TYR A 117 2.02 -21.27 -5.07
N LEU A 118 1.89 -20.06 -5.61
CA LEU A 118 0.70 -19.23 -5.39
C LEU A 118 -0.58 -19.89 -5.91
N PHE A 119 -0.51 -20.71 -6.96
CA PHE A 119 -1.67 -21.49 -7.44
C PHE A 119 -2.22 -22.50 -6.42
N THR A 120 -1.40 -22.96 -5.48
CA THR A 120 -1.86 -23.86 -4.41
C THR A 120 -2.72 -23.15 -3.36
N TRP A 121 -2.75 -21.81 -3.37
CA TRP A 121 -3.57 -21.03 -2.45
C TRP A 121 -5.02 -20.99 -2.93
N THR A 122 -5.89 -21.69 -2.23
CA THR A 122 -7.31 -21.80 -2.57
C THR A 122 -8.21 -20.93 -1.69
N GLN A 123 -7.64 -20.29 -0.69
CA GLN A 123 -8.33 -19.41 0.26
C GLN A 123 -7.58 -18.08 0.37
N GLY A 124 -8.24 -17.10 1.00
CA GLY A 124 -7.62 -15.79 1.18
C GLY A 124 -8.17 -14.73 0.25
N THR A 125 -7.46 -13.64 0.13
CA THR A 125 -7.88 -12.44 -0.60
C THR A 125 -6.80 -12.00 -1.58
N PHE A 126 -7.23 -11.31 -2.63
CA PHE A 126 -6.33 -10.66 -3.56
C PHE A 126 -6.70 -9.18 -3.77
N ASN A 127 -5.71 -8.38 -4.13
CA ASN A 127 -5.87 -6.99 -4.49
C ASN A 127 -4.94 -6.64 -5.66
N PHE A 128 -5.50 -6.11 -6.75
CA PHE A 128 -4.73 -5.60 -7.86
C PHE A 128 -4.71 -4.07 -7.86
N GLU A 129 -3.53 -3.49 -7.85
CA GLU A 129 -3.30 -2.05 -7.96
C GLU A 129 -2.68 -1.73 -9.33
N ALA A 130 -3.41 -0.94 -10.11
CA ALA A 130 -2.95 -0.53 -11.44
C ALA A 130 -1.75 0.43 -11.34
N ASP A 131 -0.89 0.37 -12.36
CA ASP A 131 0.28 1.24 -12.55
C ASP A 131 1.36 1.17 -11.46
N VAL A 132 1.25 0.23 -10.52
CA VAL A 132 2.29 -0.07 -9.54
C VAL A 132 3.38 -0.92 -10.18
N ARG A 133 4.63 -0.45 -10.11
CA ARG A 133 5.79 -1.15 -10.65
C ARG A 133 6.72 -1.60 -9.52
N PRO A 134 7.55 -2.64 -9.75
CA PRO A 134 8.55 -3.02 -8.76
C PRO A 134 9.51 -1.84 -8.47
N GLU A 135 9.93 -1.69 -7.22
CA GLU A 135 10.82 -0.59 -6.79
C GLU A 135 12.18 -0.59 -7.52
N GLN A 136 12.57 -1.71 -8.11
CA GLN A 136 13.84 -1.88 -8.82
C GLN A 136 13.58 -2.58 -10.17
N GLN A 137 13.77 -1.84 -11.27
CA GLN A 137 13.28 -2.21 -12.61
C GLN A 137 14.27 -2.94 -13.53
N ASP A 138 15.52 -3.24 -13.10
CA ASP A 138 16.60 -3.48 -14.06
C ASP A 138 16.64 -4.86 -14.73
N PHE A 139 15.88 -5.86 -14.24
CA PHE A 139 15.78 -7.18 -14.89
C PHE A 139 14.35 -7.72 -14.82
N LEU A 140 13.49 -7.20 -15.69
CA LEU A 140 12.12 -7.72 -15.83
C LEU A 140 12.11 -8.83 -16.88
N VAL A 141 11.74 -10.03 -16.46
CA VAL A 141 11.43 -11.14 -17.37
C VAL A 141 10.01 -10.93 -17.91
N SER A 142 9.75 -11.36 -19.13
CA SER A 142 8.41 -11.28 -19.72
C SER A 142 7.86 -12.69 -19.92
N ILE A 143 6.92 -13.10 -19.05
CA ILE A 143 6.30 -14.43 -19.08
C ILE A 143 4.84 -14.28 -19.48
N ASN A 144 4.40 -15.11 -20.46
CA ASN A 144 2.98 -15.19 -20.78
C ASN A 144 2.25 -15.99 -19.69
N PRO A 145 1.26 -15.42 -18.98
CA PRO A 145 0.52 -16.16 -17.95
C PRO A 145 -0.09 -17.47 -18.46
N GLU A 146 -0.57 -17.51 -19.69
CA GLU A 146 -1.17 -18.71 -20.27
C GLU A 146 -0.23 -19.92 -20.27
N SER A 147 1.09 -19.70 -20.44
CA SER A 147 2.08 -20.78 -20.41
C SER A 147 2.20 -21.43 -19.02
N LEU A 148 1.79 -20.73 -17.96
CA LEU A 148 1.84 -21.22 -16.58
C LEU A 148 0.55 -21.92 -16.15
N LEU A 149 -0.58 -21.66 -16.80
CA LEU A 149 -1.89 -22.15 -16.35
C LEU A 149 -2.00 -23.67 -16.39
N LEU A 150 -1.52 -24.32 -17.46
CA LEU A 150 -1.60 -25.78 -17.62
C LEU A 150 -0.75 -26.51 -16.57
N GLU A 151 0.50 -26.10 -16.41
CA GLU A 151 1.39 -26.69 -15.41
C GLU A 151 0.93 -26.37 -14.00
N GLY A 152 0.45 -25.15 -13.77
CA GLY A 152 -0.12 -24.73 -12.50
C GLY A 152 -1.35 -25.55 -12.10
N ALA A 153 -2.29 -25.78 -13.00
CA ALA A 153 -3.46 -26.63 -12.75
C ALA A 153 -3.04 -28.05 -12.37
N ARG A 154 -2.11 -28.64 -13.12
CA ARG A 154 -1.58 -29.98 -12.81
C ARG A 154 -0.96 -30.02 -11.40
N ARG A 155 -0.16 -29.01 -11.03
CA ARG A 155 0.48 -28.96 -9.70
C ARG A 155 -0.55 -28.79 -8.57
N VAL A 156 -1.62 -28.02 -8.78
CA VAL A 156 -2.72 -27.87 -7.80
C VAL A 156 -3.42 -29.20 -7.53
N ASP A 157 -3.75 -29.93 -8.59
CA ASP A 157 -4.40 -31.24 -8.46
C ASP A 157 -3.50 -32.24 -7.70
N GLU A 158 -2.22 -32.33 -8.08
CA GLU A 158 -1.26 -33.22 -7.41
C GLU A 158 -1.02 -32.78 -5.96
N TRP A 159 -0.96 -31.45 -5.67
CA TRP A 159 -0.75 -30.92 -4.33
C TRP A 159 -1.87 -31.30 -3.36
N GLY A 160 -3.12 -31.27 -3.81
CA GLY A 160 -4.26 -31.73 -3.01
C GLY A 160 -4.18 -33.19 -2.57
N LEU A 161 -3.46 -34.05 -3.32
CA LEU A 161 -3.17 -35.42 -2.94
C LEU A 161 -2.01 -35.51 -1.94
N ILE A 162 -0.96 -34.69 -2.17
CA ILE A 162 0.21 -34.64 -1.29
C ILE A 162 -0.19 -34.18 0.11
N GLU A 163 -0.95 -33.08 0.23
CA GLU A 163 -1.38 -32.50 1.50
C GLU A 163 -2.19 -33.49 2.37
N LYS A 164 -2.98 -34.36 1.76
CA LYS A 164 -3.73 -35.42 2.50
C LYS A 164 -2.81 -36.41 3.23
N LYS A 165 -1.62 -36.67 2.70
CA LYS A 165 -0.66 -37.64 3.28
C LYS A 165 0.43 -36.92 4.08
N ILE A 166 0.80 -35.71 3.66
CA ILE A 166 1.86 -34.88 4.24
C ILE A 166 1.25 -33.51 4.61
N PRO A 167 0.41 -33.43 5.66
CA PRO A 167 -0.32 -32.21 6.02
C PRO A 167 0.56 -31.11 6.63
N SER A 168 1.83 -31.38 6.93
CA SER A 168 2.81 -30.41 7.43
C SER A 168 4.20 -30.87 7.07
N PHE A 169 5.08 -29.92 6.76
CA PHE A 169 6.50 -30.19 6.53
C PHE A 169 7.34 -30.30 7.81
N ASP A 170 6.76 -30.10 8.99
CA ASP A 170 7.39 -30.41 10.28
C ASP A 170 7.37 -31.92 10.61
N LEU A 171 6.83 -32.73 9.72
CA LEU A 171 6.80 -34.17 9.90
C LEU A 171 8.16 -34.79 9.65
N ILE A 172 8.50 -35.76 10.49
CA ILE A 172 9.70 -36.60 10.37
C ILE A 172 9.30 -37.96 9.83
N PHE A 173 9.96 -38.38 8.77
CA PHE A 173 9.77 -39.68 8.15
C PHE A 173 11.02 -40.55 8.28
N VAL A 174 10.83 -41.85 8.37
CA VAL A 174 11.89 -42.86 8.38
C VAL A 174 11.59 -43.94 7.33
N VAL A 175 12.65 -44.37 6.66
CA VAL A 175 12.55 -45.40 5.59
C VAL A 175 12.42 -46.78 6.22
N ASP A 176 11.43 -47.57 5.78
CA ASP A 176 11.35 -48.99 6.01
C ASP A 176 12.31 -49.72 5.05
N ARG A 177 13.54 -49.90 5.50
CA ARG A 177 14.62 -50.48 4.71
C ARG A 177 14.37 -51.94 4.36
N ASP A 178 13.72 -52.70 5.25
CA ASP A 178 13.42 -54.12 5.03
C ASP A 178 12.39 -54.30 3.94
N ARG A 179 11.34 -53.50 3.97
CA ARG A 179 10.29 -53.50 2.94
C ARG A 179 10.80 -53.01 1.59
N LEU A 180 11.66 -51.98 1.60
CA LEU A 180 12.26 -51.46 0.38
C LEU A 180 13.20 -52.48 -0.28
N ALA A 181 13.99 -53.22 0.51
CA ALA A 181 14.94 -54.22 0.03
C ALA A 181 14.28 -55.44 -0.60
N ILE A 182 13.06 -55.78 -0.18
CA ILE A 182 12.30 -56.94 -0.70
C ILE A 182 11.45 -56.53 -1.92
N SER A 183 11.30 -55.25 -2.20
CA SER A 183 10.45 -54.72 -3.25
C SER A 183 11.19 -54.63 -4.59
N ASP A 184 10.52 -55.09 -5.69
CA ASP A 184 10.95 -54.87 -7.08
C ASP A 184 10.60 -53.44 -7.60
N ALA A 185 10.21 -52.51 -6.72
CA ALA A 185 9.78 -51.20 -7.10
C ALA A 185 10.95 -50.35 -7.67
N LYS A 186 10.78 -49.83 -8.88
CA LYS A 186 11.72 -48.86 -9.46
C LYS A 186 11.44 -47.52 -8.86
N LEU A 187 12.38 -47.02 -8.09
CA LEU A 187 12.35 -45.64 -7.57
C LEU A 187 12.65 -44.63 -8.67
N THR A 188 12.11 -43.47 -8.54
CA THR A 188 12.52 -42.33 -9.37
C THR A 188 13.85 -41.76 -8.88
N GLU A 189 14.59 -41.07 -9.76
CA GLU A 189 15.85 -40.41 -9.39
C GLU A 189 15.71 -39.47 -8.17
N VAL A 190 14.57 -38.76 -8.10
CA VAL A 190 14.24 -37.89 -6.96
C VAL A 190 14.05 -38.71 -5.68
N GLN A 191 13.35 -39.82 -5.75
CA GLN A 191 13.12 -40.69 -4.59
C GLN A 191 14.45 -41.27 -4.08
N ASP A 192 15.31 -41.77 -4.98
CA ASP A 192 16.63 -42.30 -4.63
C ASP A 192 17.51 -41.24 -3.93
N ARG A 193 17.46 -40.00 -4.39
CA ARG A 193 18.18 -38.87 -3.79
C ARG A 193 17.69 -38.53 -2.39
N LEU A 194 16.40 -38.71 -2.10
CA LEU A 194 15.82 -38.42 -0.80
C LEU A 194 16.06 -39.52 0.26
N LEU A 195 16.18 -40.80 -0.13
CA LEU A 195 16.30 -41.92 0.80
C LEU A 195 17.38 -41.74 1.87
N PRO A 196 18.61 -41.25 1.56
CA PRO A 196 19.65 -41.03 2.58
C PRO A 196 19.28 -39.96 3.61
N LEU A 197 18.41 -39.03 3.26
CA LEU A 197 18.00 -37.90 4.11
C LEU A 197 16.82 -38.25 5.03
N LEU A 198 16.11 -39.36 4.74
CA LEU A 198 14.93 -39.82 5.48
C LEU A 198 15.32 -40.79 6.58
N ASP A 199 16.22 -40.37 7.46
CA ASP A 199 16.85 -41.17 8.52
C ASP A 199 16.09 -41.11 9.87
N GLY A 200 14.99 -40.35 9.92
CA GLY A 200 14.20 -40.16 11.14
C GLY A 200 14.70 -39.03 12.05
N SER A 201 15.75 -38.29 11.64
CA SER A 201 16.25 -37.15 12.38
C SER A 201 15.84 -35.81 11.80
N ARG A 202 15.55 -35.76 10.49
CA ARG A 202 15.18 -34.58 9.72
C ARG A 202 13.68 -34.49 9.50
N ASP A 203 13.12 -33.31 9.67
CA ASP A 203 11.78 -33.01 9.18
C ASP A 203 11.80 -32.73 7.66
N VAL A 204 10.61 -32.65 7.05
CA VAL A 204 10.49 -32.42 5.60
C VAL A 204 11.10 -31.10 5.16
N ASN A 205 11.04 -30.03 5.99
CA ASN A 205 11.70 -28.76 5.67
C ASN A 205 13.22 -28.95 5.55
N GLN A 206 13.85 -29.65 6.50
CA GLN A 206 15.28 -29.96 6.45
C GLN A 206 15.61 -30.87 5.25
N VAL A 207 14.74 -31.83 4.91
CA VAL A 207 14.92 -32.67 3.72
C VAL A 207 14.86 -31.84 2.43
N ILE A 208 13.97 -30.86 2.34
CA ILE A 208 13.90 -29.91 1.21
C ILE A 208 15.20 -29.10 1.12
N GLU A 209 15.68 -28.58 2.27
CA GLU A 209 16.91 -27.78 2.36
C GLU A 209 18.14 -28.61 1.96
N ASP A 210 18.34 -29.78 2.57
CA ASP A 210 19.51 -30.65 2.34
C ASP A 210 19.52 -31.34 0.96
N SER A 211 18.34 -31.66 0.41
CA SER A 211 18.23 -32.27 -0.93
C SER A 211 18.47 -31.24 -2.05
N GLY A 212 18.24 -29.96 -1.76
CA GLY A 212 18.22 -28.91 -2.78
C GLY A 212 17.08 -29.07 -3.81
N LEU A 213 16.05 -29.89 -3.57
CA LEU A 213 14.88 -30.03 -4.43
C LEU A 213 13.77 -29.05 -4.05
N GLY A 214 12.82 -28.77 -4.96
CA GLY A 214 11.66 -27.93 -4.66
C GLY A 214 10.66 -28.61 -3.74
N GLU A 215 9.88 -27.83 -2.99
CA GLU A 215 8.83 -28.36 -2.09
C GLU A 215 7.87 -29.32 -2.81
N PHE A 216 7.49 -28.99 -4.04
CA PHE A 216 6.60 -29.82 -4.84
C PHE A 216 7.25 -31.16 -5.23
N GLU A 217 8.52 -31.15 -5.64
CA GLU A 217 9.27 -32.35 -6.02
C GLU A 217 9.46 -33.27 -4.82
N VAL A 218 9.88 -32.71 -3.66
CA VAL A 218 10.03 -33.47 -2.41
C VAL A 218 8.66 -34.00 -1.95
N GLY A 219 7.64 -33.15 -1.90
CA GLY A 219 6.28 -33.55 -1.51
C GLY A 219 5.75 -34.69 -2.38
N LYS A 220 5.92 -34.62 -3.70
CA LYS A 220 5.51 -35.67 -4.67
C LYS A 220 6.29 -36.97 -4.47
N ALA A 221 7.59 -36.88 -4.28
CA ALA A 221 8.42 -38.05 -4.04
C ALA A 221 8.06 -38.75 -2.71
N LEU A 222 7.89 -37.99 -1.64
CA LEU A 222 7.44 -38.48 -0.34
C LEU A 222 6.03 -39.09 -0.41
N TYR A 223 5.10 -38.43 -1.13
CA TYR A 223 3.76 -38.97 -1.35
C TYR A 223 3.81 -40.35 -2.01
N GLY A 224 4.65 -40.53 -3.02
CA GLY A 224 4.87 -41.84 -3.67
C GLY A 224 5.40 -42.88 -2.70
N LEU A 225 6.44 -42.53 -1.95
CA LEU A 225 7.08 -43.44 -0.96
C LEU A 225 6.15 -43.78 0.20
N VAL A 226 5.36 -42.83 0.73
CA VAL A 226 4.34 -43.07 1.77
C VAL A 226 3.21 -43.94 1.24
N THR A 227 2.76 -43.72 0.01
CA THR A 227 1.68 -44.49 -0.60
C THR A 227 2.10 -45.94 -0.89
N ALA A 228 3.35 -46.14 -1.28
CA ALA A 228 3.95 -47.46 -1.45
C ALA A 228 4.23 -48.18 -0.11
N GLY A 229 4.14 -47.47 0.99
CA GLY A 229 4.40 -47.97 2.33
C GLY A 229 5.89 -48.14 2.66
N PHE A 230 6.77 -47.43 1.97
CA PHE A 230 8.21 -47.42 2.21
C PHE A 230 8.64 -46.39 3.24
N LEU A 231 7.73 -45.49 3.66
CA LEU A 231 7.98 -44.51 4.71
C LEU A 231 6.97 -44.64 5.84
N HIS A 232 7.47 -44.51 7.07
CA HIS A 232 6.67 -44.39 8.27
C HIS A 232 6.90 -43.01 8.91
N ARG A 233 5.84 -42.48 9.49
CA ARG A 233 5.93 -41.23 10.25
C ARG A 233 6.57 -41.51 11.60
N ALA A 234 7.76 -40.92 11.86
CA ALA A 234 8.51 -41.07 13.10
C ALA A 234 8.09 -40.04 14.18
N GLY A 235 7.62 -38.85 13.77
CA GLY A 235 7.24 -37.81 14.70
C GLY A 235 7.02 -36.44 14.06
N ARG A 236 7.13 -35.43 14.90
CA ARG A 236 7.27 -34.02 14.52
C ARG A 236 8.47 -33.46 15.28
N THR A 237 9.13 -32.45 14.72
CA THR A 237 10.17 -31.72 15.42
C THR A 237 9.61 -31.17 16.73
N ALA A 238 10.12 -31.64 17.88
CA ALA A 238 9.81 -31.02 19.15
C ALA A 238 10.54 -29.67 19.18
N SER A 239 9.81 -28.57 19.38
CA SER A 239 10.38 -27.23 19.42
C SER A 239 11.33 -27.09 20.60
N ALA A 240 12.60 -27.35 20.39
CA ALA A 240 13.66 -26.77 21.21
C ALA A 240 13.86 -25.35 20.68
N GLU A 241 13.63 -24.33 21.51
CA GLU A 241 13.94 -22.91 21.27
C GLU A 241 12.74 -21.94 21.28
N ASP A 242 12.02 -21.87 22.40
CA ASP A 242 10.98 -20.86 22.59
C ASP A 242 11.47 -19.41 22.39
N VAL A 243 12.74 -19.12 22.61
CA VAL A 243 13.29 -17.75 22.48
C VAL A 243 13.69 -17.43 21.03
N LYS A 244 14.40 -18.32 20.34
CA LYS A 244 14.74 -18.13 18.91
C LYS A 244 13.49 -18.20 18.03
N MET A 245 12.50 -19.00 18.40
CA MET A 245 11.23 -19.10 17.72
C MET A 245 10.39 -17.83 17.87
N THR A 246 10.48 -17.14 19.01
CA THR A 246 9.81 -15.84 19.20
C THR A 246 10.44 -14.77 18.31
N ASP A 247 11.77 -14.73 18.19
CA ASP A 247 12.45 -13.76 17.32
C ASP A 247 12.16 -14.02 15.83
N ALA A 248 12.16 -15.28 15.40
CA ALA A 248 11.80 -15.65 14.03
C ALA A 248 10.34 -15.27 13.71
N ARG A 249 9.39 -15.51 14.61
CA ARG A 249 7.99 -15.11 14.45
C ARG A 249 7.82 -13.59 14.41
N VAL A 250 8.56 -12.85 15.24
CA VAL A 250 8.54 -11.38 15.21
C VAL A 250 8.99 -10.86 13.83
N GLU A 251 10.07 -11.42 13.28
CA GLU A 251 10.54 -11.04 11.94
C GLU A 251 9.57 -11.45 10.84
N GLU A 252 8.96 -12.63 10.93
CA GLU A 252 7.94 -13.10 9.99
C GLU A 252 6.75 -12.13 9.94
N HIS A 253 6.13 -11.83 11.09
CA HIS A 253 5.01 -10.90 11.18
C HIS A 253 5.41 -9.48 10.76
N ARG A 254 6.63 -9.04 11.08
CA ARG A 254 7.14 -7.73 10.63
C ARG A 254 7.26 -7.64 9.12
N ASN A 255 7.84 -8.65 8.48
CA ASN A 255 8.00 -8.70 7.02
C ASN A 255 6.65 -8.73 6.30
N LEU A 256 5.69 -9.53 6.81
CA LEU A 256 4.32 -9.56 6.33
C LEU A 256 3.64 -8.19 6.47
N GLY A 257 3.74 -7.58 7.66
CA GLY A 257 3.17 -6.26 7.92
C GLY A 257 3.71 -5.18 6.98
N ILE A 258 5.04 -5.18 6.71
CA ILE A 258 5.65 -4.26 5.75
C ILE A 258 5.14 -4.51 4.33
N ALA A 259 5.02 -5.77 3.91
CA ALA A 259 4.53 -6.13 2.59
C ALA A 259 3.06 -5.69 2.40
N PHE A 260 2.19 -5.97 3.37
CA PHE A 260 0.80 -5.51 3.37
C PHE A 260 0.69 -3.97 3.35
N TYR A 261 1.53 -3.28 4.12
CA TYR A 261 1.55 -1.82 4.14
C TYR A 261 1.93 -1.22 2.78
N LYS A 262 2.96 -1.77 2.12
CA LYS A 262 3.43 -1.34 0.79
C LYS A 262 2.39 -1.57 -0.30
N THR A 263 1.60 -2.62 -0.20
CA THR A 263 0.56 -3.01 -1.17
C THR A 263 -0.84 -2.46 -0.83
N GLY A 264 -0.94 -1.54 0.15
CA GLY A 264 -2.21 -0.90 0.50
C GLY A 264 -3.22 -1.79 1.24
N MET A 265 -2.85 -3.02 1.61
CA MET A 265 -3.66 -3.93 2.44
C MET A 265 -3.53 -3.53 3.91
N LEU A 266 -4.15 -2.40 4.26
CA LEU A 266 -3.89 -1.71 5.51
C LEU A 266 -4.42 -2.46 6.76
N ASP A 267 -5.54 -3.16 6.64
CA ASP A 267 -6.11 -3.92 7.76
C ASP A 267 -5.26 -5.16 8.08
N GLU A 268 -4.74 -5.82 7.05
CA GLU A 268 -3.80 -6.91 7.16
C GLU A 268 -2.48 -6.43 7.79
N ALA A 269 -1.95 -5.32 7.31
CA ALA A 269 -0.75 -4.71 7.88
C ALA A 269 -0.93 -4.40 9.37
N ALA A 270 -2.07 -3.81 9.76
CA ALA A 270 -2.37 -3.53 11.16
C ALA A 270 -2.40 -4.80 12.02
N ARG A 271 -2.99 -5.89 11.53
CA ARG A 271 -3.03 -7.18 12.25
C ARG A 271 -1.63 -7.72 12.50
N GLU A 272 -0.80 -7.74 11.45
CA GLU A 272 0.56 -8.27 11.57
C GLU A 272 1.43 -7.44 12.51
N PHE A 273 1.38 -6.11 12.43
CA PHE A 273 2.14 -5.25 13.36
C PHE A 273 1.63 -5.32 14.81
N ARG A 274 0.30 -5.49 15.03
CA ARG A 274 -0.22 -5.76 16.38
C ARG A 274 0.31 -7.09 16.90
N ARG A 275 0.41 -8.11 16.05
CA ARG A 275 1.01 -9.39 16.44
C ARG A 275 2.48 -9.25 16.83
N VAL A 276 3.26 -8.42 16.11
CA VAL A 276 4.63 -8.07 16.53
C VAL A 276 4.62 -7.40 17.92
N ALA A 277 3.73 -6.44 18.16
CA ALA A 277 3.63 -5.72 19.43
C ALA A 277 3.18 -6.63 20.59
N GLU A 278 2.36 -7.66 20.34
CA GLU A 278 1.98 -8.69 21.32
C GLU A 278 3.17 -9.58 21.67
N LEU A 279 3.94 -10.03 20.67
CA LEU A 279 5.12 -10.89 20.88
C LEU A 279 6.28 -10.12 21.51
N ARG A 280 6.43 -8.84 21.18
CA ARG A 280 7.48 -7.95 21.66
C ARG A 280 6.93 -6.56 21.94
N ALA A 281 6.38 -6.37 23.13
CA ALA A 281 5.74 -5.12 23.52
C ALA A 281 6.66 -3.88 23.45
N SER A 282 7.99 -4.07 23.53
CA SER A 282 8.98 -2.98 23.39
C SER A 282 9.35 -2.64 21.95
N ASP A 283 8.73 -3.29 20.94
CA ASP A 283 9.09 -3.06 19.55
C ASP A 283 8.54 -1.71 19.04
N ALA A 284 9.41 -0.70 19.07
CA ALA A 284 9.08 0.64 18.61
C ALA A 284 8.69 0.71 17.12
N ASN A 285 9.24 -0.19 16.28
CA ASN A 285 8.90 -0.21 14.85
C ASN A 285 7.48 -0.73 14.62
N ALA A 286 7.04 -1.73 15.38
CA ALA A 286 5.66 -2.22 15.30
C ALA A 286 4.67 -1.08 15.61
N HIS A 287 4.88 -0.35 16.70
CA HIS A 287 4.04 0.80 17.05
C HIS A 287 4.11 1.92 16.00
N PHE A 288 5.29 2.17 15.43
CA PHE A 288 5.44 3.14 14.34
C PHE A 288 4.60 2.76 13.11
N PHE A 289 4.67 1.52 12.66
CA PHE A 289 3.88 1.07 11.52
C PHE A 289 2.37 1.01 11.81
N ILE A 290 1.96 0.62 13.03
CA ILE A 290 0.54 0.73 13.45
C ILE A 290 0.07 2.17 13.31
N GLY A 291 0.88 3.14 13.75
CA GLY A 291 0.60 4.56 13.61
C GLY A 291 0.51 5.01 12.15
N LEU A 292 1.43 4.57 11.28
CA LEU A 292 1.38 4.88 9.84
C LEU A 292 0.15 4.31 9.15
N VAL A 293 -0.25 3.08 9.49
CA VAL A 293 -1.48 2.46 8.98
C VAL A 293 -2.69 3.28 9.42
N ALA A 294 -2.76 3.65 10.70
CA ALA A 294 -3.85 4.44 11.24
C ALA A 294 -3.94 5.84 10.58
N LEU A 295 -2.80 6.50 10.30
CA LEU A 295 -2.77 7.76 9.54
C LEU A 295 -3.36 7.60 8.13
N LYS A 296 -2.97 6.54 7.40
CA LYS A 296 -3.52 6.27 6.06
C LYS A 296 -5.03 5.99 6.07
N GLN A 297 -5.55 5.49 7.18
CA GLN A 297 -6.98 5.20 7.37
C GLN A 297 -7.75 6.35 8.03
N ALA A 298 -7.12 7.51 8.20
CA ALA A 298 -7.67 8.68 8.90
C ALA A 298 -8.15 8.39 10.35
N ARG A 299 -7.62 7.34 10.98
CA ARG A 299 -7.88 6.99 12.39
C ARG A 299 -6.93 7.76 13.30
N TRP A 300 -7.11 9.07 13.35
CA TRP A 300 -6.17 10.04 13.92
C TRP A 300 -5.80 9.79 15.38
N ARG A 301 -6.78 9.44 16.23
CA ARG A 301 -6.53 9.15 17.65
C ARG A 301 -5.70 7.88 17.83
N GLU A 302 -6.01 6.82 17.10
CA GLU A 302 -5.22 5.57 17.13
C GLU A 302 -3.79 5.82 16.62
N ALA A 303 -3.64 6.63 15.56
CA ALA A 303 -2.33 7.03 15.04
C ALA A 303 -1.50 7.77 16.09
N MET A 304 -2.10 8.74 16.76
CA MET A 304 -1.45 9.51 17.82
C MET A 304 -0.93 8.61 18.96
N GLU A 305 -1.77 7.72 19.47
CA GLU A 305 -1.36 6.82 20.56
C GLU A 305 -0.25 5.86 20.14
N ALA A 306 -0.36 5.25 18.96
CA ALA A 306 0.65 4.33 18.46
C ALA A 306 2.00 5.03 18.21
N LEU A 307 1.99 6.23 17.63
CA LEU A 307 3.20 7.00 17.36
C LEU A 307 3.85 7.54 18.65
N ARG A 308 3.05 7.90 19.65
CA ARG A 308 3.56 8.25 20.99
C ARG A 308 4.29 7.08 21.62
N LEU A 309 3.69 5.88 21.60
CA LEU A 309 4.36 4.65 22.07
C LEU A 309 5.64 4.35 21.28
N ALA A 310 5.64 4.58 19.96
CA ALA A 310 6.83 4.41 19.14
C ALA A 310 7.96 5.36 19.55
N ALA A 311 7.63 6.62 19.87
CA ALA A 311 8.60 7.62 20.35
C ALA A 311 9.17 7.27 21.72
N GLU A 312 8.31 6.83 22.66
CA GLU A 312 8.71 6.45 24.02
C GLU A 312 9.63 5.22 24.03
N ARG A 313 9.37 4.22 23.17
CA ARG A 313 10.11 2.94 23.18
C ARG A 313 11.33 2.93 22.27
N GLY A 314 11.32 3.67 21.17
CA GLY A 314 12.38 3.67 20.16
C GLY A 314 13.21 4.94 20.07
N GLY A 315 13.00 5.85 21.01
CA GLY A 315 13.54 7.19 20.97
C GLY A 315 12.85 8.08 19.92
N SER A 316 12.99 9.38 20.09
CA SER A 316 12.35 10.40 19.25
C SER A 316 13.02 10.50 17.88
N ARG A 317 12.85 9.47 17.03
CA ARG A 317 13.35 9.52 15.64
C ARG A 317 12.59 10.56 14.83
N PRO A 318 13.25 11.33 13.93
CA PRO A 318 12.59 12.38 13.15
C PRO A 318 11.32 11.94 12.41
N ALA A 319 11.36 10.73 11.80
CA ALA A 319 10.20 10.20 11.11
C ALA A 319 9.02 9.90 12.04
N VAL A 320 9.28 9.44 13.27
CA VAL A 320 8.23 9.21 14.29
C VAL A 320 7.64 10.53 14.74
N LEU A 321 8.50 11.52 15.07
CA LEU A 321 8.07 12.84 15.51
C LEU A 321 7.28 13.60 14.44
N HIS A 322 7.71 13.52 13.17
CA HIS A 322 6.99 14.13 12.05
C HIS A 322 5.55 13.57 11.93
N ASN A 323 5.41 12.23 11.95
CA ASN A 323 4.09 11.61 11.85
C ASN A 323 3.24 11.81 13.13
N LEU A 324 3.87 11.90 14.30
CA LEU A 324 3.20 12.24 15.56
C LEU A 324 2.68 13.68 15.53
N GLY A 325 3.49 14.61 15.01
CA GLY A 325 3.07 16.00 14.77
C GLY A 325 1.83 16.07 13.87
N LEU A 326 1.82 15.30 12.77
CA LEU A 326 0.65 15.21 11.90
C LEU A 326 -0.57 14.62 12.64
N ALA A 327 -0.39 13.57 13.43
CA ALA A 327 -1.49 12.99 14.19
C ALA A 327 -2.07 13.97 15.24
N TYR A 328 -1.22 14.70 15.96
CA TYR A 328 -1.63 15.75 16.89
C TYR A 328 -2.39 16.88 16.17
N GLU A 329 -1.89 17.32 15.02
CA GLU A 329 -2.53 18.35 14.19
C GLU A 329 -3.95 17.93 13.79
N GLN A 330 -4.14 16.67 13.36
CA GLN A 330 -5.43 16.16 12.92
C GLN A 330 -6.44 15.97 14.08
N VAL A 331 -5.98 15.75 15.30
CA VAL A 331 -6.85 15.70 16.50
C VAL A 331 -7.03 17.08 17.16
N GLY A 332 -6.47 18.15 16.60
CA GLY A 332 -6.60 19.52 17.09
C GLY A 332 -5.69 19.88 18.27
N ARG A 333 -4.69 19.03 18.61
CA ARG A 333 -3.70 19.29 19.67
C ARG A 333 -2.51 20.08 19.10
N LEU A 334 -2.75 21.35 18.76
CA LEU A 334 -1.80 22.15 17.99
C LEU A 334 -0.49 22.43 18.73
N GLU A 335 -0.50 22.62 20.05
CA GLU A 335 0.69 22.83 20.88
C GLU A 335 1.59 21.60 20.89
N ASP A 336 1.00 20.41 21.02
CA ASP A 336 1.74 19.14 20.97
C ASP A 336 2.29 18.87 19.57
N ALA A 337 1.53 19.22 18.53
CA ALA A 337 1.99 19.12 17.14
C ALA A 337 3.20 20.03 16.91
N GLU A 338 3.15 21.26 17.39
CA GLU A 338 4.27 22.21 17.29
C GLU A 338 5.53 21.69 18.00
N ALA A 339 5.37 21.17 19.22
CA ALA A 339 6.48 20.59 19.98
C ALA A 339 7.10 19.39 19.23
N ALA A 340 6.27 18.50 18.69
CA ALA A 340 6.75 17.34 17.93
C ALA A 340 7.49 17.74 16.64
N TYR A 341 6.98 18.71 15.87
CA TYR A 341 7.65 19.19 14.67
C TYR A 341 8.93 19.98 15.01
N SER A 342 8.94 20.79 16.05
CA SER A 342 10.13 21.51 16.52
C SER A 342 11.24 20.54 16.91
N GLU A 343 10.93 19.50 17.68
CA GLU A 343 11.89 18.45 18.01
C GLU A 343 12.36 17.68 16.76
N ALA A 344 11.45 17.36 15.84
CA ALA A 344 11.82 16.74 14.57
C ALA A 344 12.80 17.60 13.76
N ALA A 345 12.57 18.92 13.69
CA ALA A 345 13.42 19.87 12.97
C ALA A 345 14.83 19.99 13.58
N THR A 346 14.97 19.87 14.91
CA THR A 346 16.30 19.89 15.54
C THR A 346 17.15 18.68 15.15
N ARG A 347 16.51 17.51 14.92
CA ARG A 347 17.14 16.23 14.61
C ARG A 347 17.29 15.98 13.10
N ALA A 348 16.39 16.51 12.26
CA ALA A 348 16.37 16.40 10.80
C ALA A 348 16.27 17.80 10.15
N ARG A 349 17.32 18.59 10.30
CA ARG A 349 17.39 20.00 9.86
C ARG A 349 17.20 20.21 8.35
N THR A 350 17.31 19.14 7.56
CA THR A 350 17.24 19.17 6.10
C THR A 350 16.01 18.45 5.54
N ASP A 351 15.08 17.97 6.38
CA ASP A 351 13.85 17.35 5.90
C ASP A 351 12.76 18.41 5.68
N PRO A 352 12.43 18.76 4.42
CA PRO A 352 11.46 19.82 4.13
C PRO A 352 10.04 19.47 4.62
N ARG A 353 9.69 18.18 4.73
CA ARG A 353 8.35 17.75 5.15
C ARG A 353 8.03 18.19 6.57
N VAL A 354 9.04 18.17 7.46
CA VAL A 354 8.90 18.62 8.84
C VAL A 354 8.52 20.10 8.88
N TYR A 355 9.20 20.93 8.09
CA TYR A 355 8.94 22.38 8.03
C TYR A 355 7.59 22.70 7.38
N VAL A 356 7.13 21.92 6.41
CA VAL A 356 5.78 22.05 5.83
C VAL A 356 4.72 21.78 6.91
N GLY A 357 4.78 20.66 7.62
CA GLY A 357 3.84 20.34 8.69
C GLY A 357 3.86 21.39 9.81
N TRP A 358 5.07 21.80 10.21
CA TRP A 358 5.24 22.84 11.22
C TRP A 358 4.67 24.20 10.80
N GLY A 359 4.81 24.55 9.51
CA GLY A 359 4.20 25.77 8.93
C GLY A 359 2.67 25.70 8.91
N ILE A 360 2.10 24.54 8.59
CA ILE A 360 0.64 24.33 8.62
C ILE A 360 0.09 24.45 10.05
N VAL A 361 0.80 23.92 11.05
CA VAL A 361 0.40 24.07 12.46
C VAL A 361 0.39 25.54 12.88
N ALA A 362 1.43 26.31 12.54
CA ALA A 362 1.48 27.75 12.81
C ALA A 362 0.33 28.52 12.14
N LEU A 363 -0.01 28.15 10.88
CA LEU A 363 -1.16 28.72 10.19
C LEU A 363 -2.47 28.45 10.97
N LYS A 364 -2.68 27.22 11.44
CA LYS A 364 -3.86 26.84 12.23
C LYS A 364 -3.93 27.57 13.59
N GLN A 365 -2.78 27.95 14.14
CA GLN A 365 -2.67 28.78 15.35
C GLN A 365 -2.86 30.28 15.07
N GLY A 366 -2.94 30.70 13.79
CA GLY A 366 -3.05 32.10 13.39
C GLY A 366 -1.72 32.84 13.33
N ASP A 367 -0.59 32.17 13.56
CA ASP A 367 0.74 32.79 13.45
C ASP A 367 1.23 32.73 11.99
N HIS A 368 0.76 33.70 11.20
CA HIS A 368 1.07 33.77 9.77
C HIS A 368 2.56 34.06 9.50
N ALA A 369 3.26 34.77 10.39
CA ALA A 369 4.66 35.10 10.22
C ALA A 369 5.55 33.85 10.38
N SER A 370 5.35 33.11 11.47
CA SER A 370 6.05 31.83 11.69
C SER A 370 5.70 30.81 10.61
N ALA A 371 4.42 30.73 10.19
CA ALA A 371 3.99 29.84 9.11
C ALA A 371 4.72 30.11 7.80
N ALA A 372 4.80 31.39 7.39
CA ALA A 372 5.51 31.80 6.18
C ALA A 372 7.02 31.46 6.27
N GLY A 373 7.69 31.81 7.37
CA GLY A 373 9.12 31.53 7.53
C GLY A 373 9.46 30.03 7.50
N ARG A 374 8.62 29.19 8.14
CA ARG A 374 8.79 27.72 8.13
C ARG A 374 8.58 27.13 6.73
N LEU A 375 7.56 27.61 6.00
CA LEU A 375 7.29 27.17 4.62
C LEU A 375 8.39 27.64 3.65
N ASP A 376 8.89 28.89 3.79
CA ASP A 376 9.99 29.38 2.97
C ASP A 376 11.27 28.57 3.23
N ARG A 377 11.54 28.21 4.50
CA ARG A 377 12.62 27.27 4.84
C ARG A 377 12.42 25.89 4.19
N ALA A 378 11.20 25.35 4.17
CA ALA A 378 10.90 24.08 3.47
C ALA A 378 11.22 24.18 1.98
N LYS A 379 10.88 25.31 1.33
CA LYS A 379 11.15 25.54 -0.10
C LYS A 379 12.64 25.46 -0.44
N GLU A 380 13.47 26.08 0.40
CA GLU A 380 14.94 26.04 0.23
C GLU A 380 15.51 24.60 0.31
N LEU A 381 14.85 23.72 1.06
CA LEU A 381 15.30 22.35 1.31
C LEU A 381 14.82 21.34 0.26
N PHE A 382 13.82 21.68 -0.56
CA PHE A 382 13.39 20.78 -1.63
C PHE A 382 14.45 20.67 -2.73
N ALA A 383 15.07 19.50 -2.87
CA ALA A 383 16.07 19.21 -3.90
C ALA A 383 15.46 18.97 -5.30
N ALA A 384 14.17 18.67 -5.36
CA ALA A 384 13.40 18.37 -6.56
C ALA A 384 12.18 19.30 -6.64
N LYS A 385 11.21 18.94 -7.48
CA LYS A 385 9.98 19.68 -7.65
C LYS A 385 9.25 19.90 -6.32
N VAL A 386 8.89 21.15 -6.00
CA VAL A 386 8.13 21.50 -4.79
C VAL A 386 6.75 20.84 -4.84
N PRO A 387 6.31 20.14 -3.78
CA PRO A 387 5.06 19.38 -3.80
C PRO A 387 3.82 20.28 -3.69
N PRO A 388 2.64 19.84 -4.19
CA PRO A 388 1.38 20.59 -4.15
C PRO A 388 1.01 21.13 -2.78
N ILE A 389 1.23 20.36 -1.71
CA ILE A 389 0.90 20.75 -0.33
C ILE A 389 1.63 22.02 0.12
N TRP A 390 2.87 22.23 -0.33
CA TRP A 390 3.61 23.44 -0.02
C TRP A 390 2.96 24.67 -0.65
N PHE A 391 2.60 24.58 -1.94
CA PHE A 391 1.95 25.68 -2.67
C PHE A 391 0.62 26.05 -2.04
N TRP A 392 -0.18 25.02 -1.72
CA TRP A 392 -1.46 25.19 -1.02
C TRP A 392 -1.27 25.94 0.30
N ALA A 393 -0.38 25.46 1.17
CA ALA A 393 -0.15 26.06 2.47
C ALA A 393 0.38 27.48 2.35
N ARG A 394 1.35 27.72 1.45
CA ARG A 394 1.99 29.03 1.31
C ARG A 394 1.04 30.09 0.73
N ALA A 395 0.21 29.73 -0.24
CA ALA A 395 -0.83 30.60 -0.76
C ALA A 395 -1.89 30.91 0.32
N LEU A 396 -2.31 29.90 1.08
CA LEU A 396 -3.28 30.08 2.17
C LEU A 396 -2.74 30.98 3.29
N VAL A 397 -1.47 30.82 3.67
CA VAL A 397 -0.80 31.72 4.65
C VAL A 397 -0.83 33.17 4.17
N ALA A 398 -0.47 33.42 2.91
CA ALA A 398 -0.48 34.77 2.33
C ALA A 398 -1.90 35.34 2.29
N ALA A 399 -2.88 34.59 1.80
CA ALA A 399 -4.27 35.02 1.75
C ALA A 399 -4.85 35.32 3.14
N SER A 400 -4.57 34.48 4.13
CA SER A 400 -5.03 34.68 5.52
C SER A 400 -4.36 35.88 6.20
N ALA A 401 -3.16 36.23 5.78
CA ALA A 401 -2.47 37.47 6.22
C ALA A 401 -2.93 38.73 5.48
N GLY A 402 -3.82 38.59 4.49
CA GLY A 402 -4.28 39.70 3.65
C GLY A 402 -3.34 40.09 2.49
N ASP A 403 -2.26 39.32 2.29
CA ASP A 403 -1.30 39.51 1.19
C ASP A 403 -1.79 38.71 -0.05
N PHE A 404 -2.82 39.25 -0.70
CA PHE A 404 -3.43 38.63 -1.89
C PHE A 404 -2.49 38.61 -3.10
N GLU A 405 -1.58 39.55 -3.22
CA GLU A 405 -0.58 39.60 -4.30
C GLU A 405 0.37 38.40 -4.22
N THR A 406 0.92 38.14 -3.02
CA THR A 406 1.74 36.94 -2.81
C THR A 406 0.94 35.65 -2.95
N ALA A 407 -0.32 35.59 -2.47
CA ALA A 407 -1.18 34.44 -2.60
C ALA A 407 -1.40 34.07 -4.07
N GLU A 408 -1.75 35.04 -4.91
CA GLU A 408 -1.97 34.84 -6.35
C GLU A 408 -0.67 34.40 -7.04
N ARG A 409 0.45 35.09 -6.80
CA ARG A 409 1.74 34.73 -7.40
C ARG A 409 2.15 33.28 -7.07
N VAL A 410 1.96 32.84 -5.81
CA VAL A 410 2.24 31.47 -5.39
C VAL A 410 1.27 30.49 -6.05
N ALA A 411 -0.02 30.83 -6.18
CA ALA A 411 -1.01 29.98 -6.80
C ALA A 411 -0.80 29.85 -8.32
N VAL A 412 -0.38 30.91 -9.01
CA VAL A 412 0.02 30.86 -10.43
C VAL A 412 1.21 29.91 -10.60
N GLN A 413 2.27 30.07 -9.81
CA GLN A 413 3.44 29.18 -9.83
C GLN A 413 3.05 27.73 -9.53
N ALA A 414 2.04 27.50 -8.67
CA ALA A 414 1.53 26.17 -8.37
C ALA A 414 0.93 25.49 -9.60
N VAL A 415 0.08 26.20 -10.35
CA VAL A 415 -0.57 25.68 -11.57
C VAL A 415 0.45 25.46 -12.68
N GLU A 416 1.45 26.34 -12.84
CA GLU A 416 2.55 26.14 -13.79
C GLU A 416 3.38 24.90 -13.45
N THR A 417 3.64 24.67 -12.16
CA THR A 417 4.46 23.54 -11.68
C THR A 417 3.68 22.21 -11.72
N HIS A 418 2.37 22.25 -11.46
CA HIS A 418 1.48 21.08 -11.37
C HIS A 418 0.20 21.31 -12.21
N PRO A 419 0.30 21.33 -13.55
CA PRO A 419 -0.78 21.77 -14.44
C PRO A 419 -2.05 20.92 -14.39
N HIS A 420 -1.96 19.66 -13.92
CA HIS A 420 -3.10 18.74 -13.81
C HIS A 420 -3.56 18.51 -12.35
N ASN A 421 -3.20 19.41 -11.44
CA ASN A 421 -3.70 19.34 -10.07
C ASN A 421 -4.94 20.22 -9.90
N GLY A 422 -6.12 19.59 -9.84
CA GLY A 422 -7.41 20.28 -9.76
C GLY A 422 -7.55 21.13 -8.50
N VAL A 423 -6.99 20.68 -7.35
CA VAL A 423 -7.03 21.43 -6.09
C VAL A 423 -6.28 22.76 -6.22
N LEU A 424 -5.05 22.74 -6.74
CA LEU A 424 -4.25 23.97 -6.91
C LEU A 424 -4.89 24.94 -7.91
N ARG A 425 -5.45 24.40 -9.01
CA ARG A 425 -6.15 25.20 -10.00
C ARG A 425 -7.42 25.83 -9.42
N ASN A 426 -8.16 25.08 -8.60
CA ASN A 426 -9.33 25.60 -7.88
C ASN A 426 -8.94 26.73 -6.89
N ASN A 427 -7.83 26.59 -6.19
CA ASN A 427 -7.37 27.63 -5.25
C ASN A 427 -7.05 28.94 -5.99
N LEU A 428 -6.45 28.87 -7.19
CA LEU A 428 -6.24 30.03 -8.03
C LEU A 428 -7.58 30.62 -8.52
N ALA A 429 -8.56 29.76 -8.86
CA ALA A 429 -9.90 30.21 -9.22
C ALA A 429 -10.57 31.00 -8.09
N VAL A 430 -10.47 30.52 -6.85
CA VAL A 430 -11.00 31.22 -5.67
C VAL A 430 -10.32 32.58 -5.46
N LEU A 431 -9.00 32.69 -5.64
CA LEU A 431 -8.28 33.96 -5.54
C LEU A 431 -8.75 34.95 -6.62
N HIS A 432 -8.93 34.50 -7.87
CA HIS A 432 -9.50 35.33 -8.93
C HIS A 432 -10.96 35.74 -8.66
N GLU A 433 -11.77 34.84 -8.07
CA GLU A 433 -13.13 35.16 -7.63
C GLU A 433 -13.13 36.29 -6.58
N LEU A 434 -12.25 36.19 -5.58
CA LEU A 434 -12.08 37.22 -4.53
C LEU A 434 -11.61 38.57 -5.10
N ALA A 435 -10.78 38.52 -6.14
CA ALA A 435 -10.32 39.71 -6.87
C ALA A 435 -11.37 40.27 -7.85
N GLY A 436 -12.53 39.61 -8.01
CA GLY A 436 -13.58 40.02 -8.93
C GLY A 436 -13.35 39.62 -10.39
N ALA A 437 -12.31 38.88 -10.70
CA ALA A 437 -11.97 38.37 -12.04
C ALA A 437 -12.79 37.10 -12.37
N LEU A 438 -14.12 37.22 -12.39
CA LEU A 438 -15.06 36.10 -12.51
C LEU A 438 -14.88 35.22 -13.76
N PRO A 439 -14.61 35.79 -14.97
CA PRO A 439 -14.40 34.93 -16.15
C PRO A 439 -13.17 34.00 -16.01
N GLN A 440 -12.05 34.52 -15.47
CA GLN A 440 -10.82 33.75 -15.23
C GLN A 440 -11.05 32.70 -14.14
N ALA A 441 -11.76 33.06 -13.06
CA ALA A 441 -12.12 32.13 -11.99
C ALA A 441 -12.95 30.96 -12.54
N GLU A 442 -13.93 31.23 -13.41
CA GLU A 442 -14.79 30.18 -13.98
C GLU A 442 -14.02 29.25 -14.94
N GLU A 443 -13.14 29.78 -15.78
CA GLU A 443 -12.28 28.98 -16.66
C GLU A 443 -11.42 27.99 -15.86
N LEU A 444 -10.76 28.49 -14.82
CA LEU A 444 -9.93 27.68 -13.94
C LEU A 444 -10.74 26.64 -13.15
N ALA A 445 -11.91 27.01 -12.63
CA ALA A 445 -12.77 26.09 -11.89
C ALA A 445 -13.31 24.96 -12.78
N ARG A 446 -13.68 25.25 -14.03
CA ARG A 446 -14.10 24.24 -15.02
C ARG A 446 -12.96 23.28 -15.35
N ALA A 447 -11.76 23.80 -15.59
CA ALA A 447 -10.58 23.00 -15.84
C ALA A 447 -10.20 22.14 -14.61
N ALA A 448 -10.32 22.68 -13.39
CA ALA A 448 -10.10 21.93 -12.16
C ALA A 448 -11.07 20.75 -12.03
N LEU A 449 -12.35 20.96 -12.33
CA LEU A 449 -13.37 19.91 -12.29
C LEU A 449 -13.15 18.81 -13.35
N GLN A 450 -12.53 19.15 -14.48
CA GLN A 450 -12.13 18.15 -15.50
C GLN A 450 -10.97 17.30 -15.03
N ASP A 451 -9.99 17.89 -14.34
CA ASP A 451 -8.82 17.17 -13.81
C ASP A 451 -9.22 16.20 -12.68
N GLU A 452 -10.07 16.64 -11.76
CA GLU A 452 -10.43 15.86 -10.55
C GLU A 452 -11.95 15.86 -10.31
N PRO A 453 -12.73 15.16 -11.14
CA PRO A 453 -14.20 15.23 -11.12
C PRO A 453 -14.84 14.60 -9.89
N SER A 454 -14.11 13.87 -9.08
CA SER A 454 -14.58 13.20 -7.86
C SER A 454 -14.45 14.05 -6.58
N LEU A 455 -13.85 15.24 -6.66
CA LEU A 455 -13.73 16.13 -5.52
C LEU A 455 -14.99 17.03 -5.40
N PRO A 456 -15.80 16.89 -4.33
CA PRO A 456 -17.06 17.61 -4.20
C PRO A 456 -16.88 19.12 -4.11
N GLN A 457 -15.77 19.61 -3.55
CA GLN A 457 -15.45 21.02 -3.41
C GLN A 457 -15.34 21.73 -4.77
N LEU A 458 -14.86 21.03 -5.82
CA LEU A 458 -14.73 21.62 -7.16
C LEU A 458 -16.10 21.88 -7.79
N SER A 459 -17.03 20.93 -7.67
CA SER A 459 -18.41 21.12 -8.09
C SER A 459 -19.10 22.22 -7.30
N LYS A 460 -18.88 22.28 -5.98
CA LYS A 460 -19.41 23.34 -5.11
C LYS A 460 -18.92 24.72 -5.57
N ASN A 461 -17.62 24.92 -5.71
CA ASN A 461 -17.05 26.24 -6.03
C ASN A 461 -17.47 26.71 -7.43
N LEU A 462 -17.52 25.82 -8.42
CA LEU A 462 -18.06 26.17 -9.73
C LEU A 462 -19.58 26.48 -9.66
N GLY A 463 -20.32 25.77 -8.81
CA GLY A 463 -21.72 26.05 -8.49
C GLY A 463 -21.90 27.44 -7.86
N ASP A 464 -20.98 27.89 -7.00
CA ASP A 464 -20.98 29.22 -6.40
C ASP A 464 -20.81 30.31 -7.45
N LEU A 465 -19.90 30.13 -8.41
CA LEU A 465 -19.72 31.05 -9.54
C LEU A 465 -20.96 31.11 -10.44
N ALA A 466 -21.59 29.96 -10.75
CA ALA A 466 -22.81 29.90 -11.51
C ALA A 466 -23.97 30.57 -10.76
N TYR A 467 -24.11 30.35 -9.45
CA TYR A 467 -25.13 30.96 -8.60
C TYR A 467 -25.01 32.48 -8.57
N ARG A 468 -23.80 33.01 -8.39
CA ARG A 468 -23.52 34.45 -8.46
C ARG A 468 -23.83 35.04 -9.84
N GLY A 469 -23.57 34.28 -10.90
CA GLY A 469 -23.94 34.65 -12.28
C GLY A 469 -25.42 34.48 -12.61
N SER A 470 -26.26 34.15 -11.61
CA SER A 470 -27.70 33.89 -11.77
C SER A 470 -28.03 32.72 -12.71
N ARG A 471 -27.07 31.87 -13.02
CA ARG A 471 -27.25 30.61 -13.80
C ARG A 471 -27.73 29.50 -12.87
N TYR A 472 -28.97 29.63 -12.40
CA TYR A 472 -29.51 28.77 -11.32
C TYR A 472 -29.65 27.31 -11.70
N ASP A 473 -29.94 26.99 -12.98
CA ASP A 473 -30.04 25.60 -13.44
C ASP A 473 -28.67 24.91 -13.45
N GLU A 474 -27.62 25.60 -13.89
CA GLU A 474 -26.25 25.12 -13.83
C GLU A 474 -25.77 24.97 -12.38
N ALA A 475 -26.04 25.98 -11.56
CA ALA A 475 -25.68 25.92 -10.12
C ALA A 475 -26.38 24.74 -9.43
N TRP A 476 -27.64 24.50 -9.71
CA TRP A 476 -28.38 23.35 -9.18
C TRP A 476 -27.73 22.04 -9.53
N ALA A 477 -27.40 21.79 -10.79
CA ALA A 477 -26.78 20.55 -11.23
C ALA A 477 -25.40 20.33 -10.56
N LEU A 478 -24.60 21.40 -10.42
CA LEU A 478 -23.29 21.36 -9.78
C LEU A 478 -23.38 21.09 -8.26
N TYR A 479 -24.32 21.73 -7.57
CA TYR A 479 -24.55 21.49 -6.14
C TYR A 479 -25.11 20.09 -5.90
N GLN A 480 -26.03 19.58 -6.73
CA GLN A 480 -26.51 18.20 -6.62
C GLN A 480 -25.35 17.21 -6.73
N ARG A 481 -24.47 17.38 -7.72
CA ARG A 481 -23.27 16.56 -7.85
C ARG A 481 -22.37 16.67 -6.62
N ALA A 482 -22.21 17.85 -6.04
CA ALA A 482 -21.38 18.05 -4.85
C ALA A 482 -21.93 17.28 -3.64
N ILE A 483 -23.25 17.32 -3.39
CA ILE A 483 -23.88 16.60 -2.28
C ILE A 483 -24.02 15.10 -2.52
N GLU A 484 -24.13 14.64 -3.77
CA GLU A 484 -24.03 13.21 -4.11
C GLU A 484 -22.66 12.63 -3.75
N LEU A 485 -21.58 13.40 -3.99
CA LEU A 485 -20.21 13.00 -3.62
C LEU A 485 -19.95 13.12 -2.13
N SER A 486 -20.53 14.12 -1.45
CA SER A 486 -20.37 14.36 -0.02
C SER A 486 -21.61 15.04 0.56
N PRO A 487 -22.54 14.27 1.17
CA PRO A 487 -23.77 14.81 1.78
C PRO A 487 -23.54 15.79 2.94
N GLU A 488 -22.34 15.79 3.52
CA GLU A 488 -21.95 16.64 4.65
C GLU A 488 -20.98 17.76 4.25
N LEU A 489 -20.93 18.10 2.96
CA LEU A 489 -19.96 19.07 2.43
C LEU A 489 -20.10 20.48 3.06
N GLY A 490 -21.30 20.88 3.42
CA GLY A 490 -21.58 22.15 4.10
C GLY A 490 -23.05 22.56 4.02
N ASP A 491 -23.49 23.33 5.02
CA ASP A 491 -24.85 23.85 5.11
C ASP A 491 -25.16 24.89 4.01
N ASP A 492 -24.15 25.61 3.54
CA ASP A 492 -24.27 26.64 2.50
C ASP A 492 -24.71 26.08 1.14
N VAL A 493 -24.36 24.85 0.81
CA VAL A 493 -24.80 24.16 -0.42
C VAL A 493 -26.30 23.91 -0.38
N TYR A 494 -26.79 23.33 0.72
CA TYR A 494 -28.23 23.07 0.93
C TYR A 494 -29.04 24.36 1.03
N PHE A 495 -28.48 25.41 1.66
CA PHE A 495 -29.09 26.73 1.69
C PHE A 495 -29.30 27.30 0.29
N LYS A 496 -28.27 27.26 -0.57
CA LYS A 496 -28.35 27.75 -1.96
C LYS A 496 -29.27 26.91 -2.83
N LEU A 497 -29.25 25.57 -2.67
CA LEU A 497 -30.21 24.69 -3.33
C LEU A 497 -31.64 25.03 -2.92
N GLY A 498 -31.90 25.23 -1.63
CA GLY A 498 -33.21 25.65 -1.13
C GLY A 498 -33.66 27.00 -1.72
N ASN A 499 -32.73 27.95 -1.83
CA ASN A 499 -33.02 29.25 -2.47
C ASN A 499 -33.38 29.09 -3.96
N ILE A 500 -32.71 28.18 -4.70
CA ILE A 500 -33.03 27.89 -6.11
C ILE A 500 -34.39 27.23 -6.20
N ALA A 501 -34.70 26.22 -5.37
CA ALA A 501 -36.01 25.57 -5.33
C ALA A 501 -37.14 26.57 -5.04
N TYR A 502 -36.93 27.47 -4.08
CA TYR A 502 -37.89 28.53 -3.77
C TYR A 502 -38.15 29.48 -4.96
N LYS A 503 -37.09 29.88 -5.69
CA LYS A 503 -37.20 30.68 -6.92
C LYS A 503 -37.97 29.95 -8.03
N ARG A 504 -37.93 28.63 -8.07
CA ARG A 504 -38.70 27.78 -8.98
C ARG A 504 -40.12 27.52 -8.51
N ASN A 505 -40.52 28.11 -7.37
CA ASN A 505 -41.81 27.90 -6.70
C ASN A 505 -42.02 26.46 -6.19
N GLU A 506 -40.95 25.72 -5.99
CA GLU A 506 -40.91 24.35 -5.45
C GLU A 506 -40.80 24.42 -3.90
N ARG A 507 -41.86 24.89 -3.23
CA ARG A 507 -41.85 25.27 -1.81
C ARG A 507 -41.51 24.10 -0.86
N ASP A 508 -42.05 22.92 -1.12
CA ASP A 508 -41.81 21.75 -0.28
C ASP A 508 -40.35 21.33 -0.35
N GLN A 509 -39.79 21.30 -1.55
CA GLN A 509 -38.37 20.97 -1.75
C GLN A 509 -37.46 22.04 -1.15
N ALA A 510 -37.81 23.30 -1.24
CA ALA A 510 -37.05 24.38 -0.58
C ALA A 510 -37.03 24.20 0.93
N SER A 511 -38.19 23.89 1.54
CA SER A 511 -38.30 23.61 2.97
C SER A 511 -37.44 22.42 3.41
N GLU A 512 -37.44 21.32 2.65
CA GLU A 512 -36.65 20.13 2.93
C GLU A 512 -35.14 20.44 2.89
N LEU A 513 -34.68 21.11 1.83
CA LEU A 513 -33.28 21.50 1.66
C LEU A 513 -32.81 22.47 2.77
N TRP A 514 -33.63 23.45 3.14
CA TRP A 514 -33.33 24.36 4.24
C TRP A 514 -33.29 23.65 5.59
N ARG A 515 -34.18 22.67 5.86
CA ARG A 515 -34.09 21.83 7.06
C ARG A 515 -32.79 21.03 7.08
N ARG A 516 -32.38 20.48 5.94
CA ARG A 516 -31.10 19.78 5.86
C ARG A 516 -29.91 20.71 6.15
N ALA A 517 -29.96 21.95 5.69
CA ALA A 517 -28.96 22.96 6.06
C ALA A 517 -28.91 23.20 7.59
N LEU A 518 -30.08 23.26 8.29
CA LEU A 518 -30.13 23.41 9.75
C LEU A 518 -29.67 22.17 10.51
N GLU A 519 -29.83 20.97 9.98
CA GLU A 519 -29.27 19.75 10.57
C GLU A 519 -27.74 19.83 10.62
N LEU A 520 -27.10 20.36 9.54
CA LEU A 520 -25.66 20.56 9.47
C LEU A 520 -25.19 21.76 10.31
N ASN A 521 -25.97 22.84 10.31
CA ASN A 521 -25.65 24.04 11.06
C ASN A 521 -26.89 24.61 11.76
N PRO A 522 -27.18 24.18 13.00
CA PRO A 522 -28.35 24.66 13.75
C PRO A 522 -28.39 26.18 14.04
N LYS A 523 -27.26 26.88 13.82
CA LYS A 523 -27.14 28.32 14.04
C LYS A 523 -27.28 29.16 12.76
N HIS A 524 -27.68 28.59 11.63
CA HIS A 524 -27.79 29.30 10.35
C HIS A 524 -29.04 30.22 10.35
N GLU A 525 -28.88 31.47 10.74
CA GLU A 525 -29.97 32.45 10.95
C GLU A 525 -30.81 32.72 9.66
N LEU A 526 -30.14 32.83 8.49
CA LEU A 526 -30.86 33.07 7.23
C LEU A 526 -31.78 31.90 6.85
N VAL A 527 -31.38 30.68 7.13
CA VAL A 527 -32.21 29.50 6.87
C VAL A 527 -33.43 29.48 7.79
N LYS A 528 -33.27 29.82 9.06
CA LYS A 528 -34.40 29.96 10.00
C LYS A 528 -35.41 30.99 9.50
N ALA A 529 -34.92 32.19 9.16
CA ALA A 529 -35.77 33.25 8.64
C ALA A 529 -36.54 32.84 7.36
N ASN A 530 -35.86 32.11 6.45
CA ASN A 530 -36.52 31.61 5.25
C ASN A 530 -37.62 30.59 5.53
N LEU A 531 -37.43 29.68 6.48
CA LEU A 531 -38.42 28.70 6.90
C LEU A 531 -39.62 29.36 7.62
N ASP A 532 -39.35 30.34 8.49
CA ASP A 532 -40.39 31.11 9.17
C ASP A 532 -41.24 31.91 8.17
N THR A 533 -40.59 32.51 7.21
CA THR A 533 -41.29 33.23 6.11
C THR A 533 -42.17 32.27 5.31
N LEU A 534 -41.64 31.09 4.95
CA LEU A 534 -42.38 30.11 4.14
C LEU A 534 -43.60 29.59 4.92
N SER A 535 -43.47 29.35 6.23
CA SER A 535 -44.56 28.89 7.12
C SER A 535 -45.65 29.96 7.31
N SER A 536 -45.29 31.24 7.25
CA SER A 536 -46.27 32.35 7.33
C SER A 536 -47.05 32.59 6.05
N LEU A 537 -46.59 32.03 4.89
CA LEU A 537 -47.21 32.14 3.58
C LEU A 537 -48.05 30.90 3.21
N SER A 538 -48.03 29.88 4.02
CA SER A 538 -48.84 28.65 3.92
C SER A 538 -50.08 28.76 4.78
#